data_bf3ee5daf91c4dac230ea7da3973829e
#
_entry.id   bf3ee5daf91c4dac230ea7da3973829e
#
_cell.length_a   1.000
_cell.length_b   1.000
_cell.length_c   1.000
_cell.angle_alpha   90.00
_cell.angle_beta   90.00
_cell.angle_gamma   90.00
#
_symmetry.space_group_name_H-M   'P 1'
#
loop_
_entity.id
_entity.type
_entity.pdbx_description
1 polymer ?
#
loop_
_entity_poly.entity_id
_entity_poly.type
_entity_poly.pdbx_seq_one_letter_code
_entity_poly.pdbx_strand_id
1 'polypeptide(L)'
;MNMSRTRRLLVQSFIGITATTLWGTALAANTIRVGPTNAIKTIAMAAATARDGDVFEVESGDYRGDVAVWNKDNITLRAVGGRVRLLADGMAAEGKAIWVLQGARMTVEGFDFSGAQVPDRNGAGIRLEKGHLTVRNCTFTTNQNGILTADNPNAELEIVNSEFGYNGHGDGQSHNLYVGQIARLTVTGSYFHHAKVGHLLKSRAAVNDIRYNRLTDETGGTASYELEFPAGGVAYVVGNIIQQSSQTGNPHVISYGVEGYKWPKNALYLINNTLVDNRPNGGVFLRVSPGEVTVRAVNNLLVGRSKLDSAGPGDYRNNFNVDWDEFELAAREDYRLKRQSKLLGKAIDAGLVDGLSLMPDSEYRHPREVTRLKGKALHPGALQSFK
;
A
#
# COMPACT_ATOMS: atom_id res chain seq x y z
N MET A 1 -51.79 13.07 77.95
CA MET A 1 -51.97 11.91 77.12
C MET A 1 -50.80 11.86 76.20
N ASN A 2 -49.83 10.93 76.51
CA ASN A 2 -48.48 10.87 75.96
C ASN A 2 -48.46 10.00 74.71
N MET A 3 -47.89 10.55 73.63
CA MET A 3 -47.46 9.77 72.42
C MET A 3 -45.95 9.56 72.46
N SER A 4 -45.55 8.29 72.58
CA SER A 4 -44.18 7.80 72.53
C SER A 4 -43.74 7.76 71.06
N ARG A 5 -42.62 8.41 70.75
CA ARG A 5 -41.92 8.32 69.42
C ARG A 5 -40.79 7.28 69.55
N THR A 6 -40.96 6.15 68.87
CA THR A 6 -39.92 5.17 68.67
C THR A 6 -39.04 5.56 67.46
N ARG A 7 -37.76 5.86 67.70
CA ARG A 7 -36.74 6.04 66.65
C ARG A 7 -36.18 4.69 66.23
N ARG A 8 -36.34 4.37 64.94
CA ARG A 8 -35.63 3.25 64.31
C ARG A 8 -34.27 3.76 63.82
N LEU A 9 -33.19 3.15 64.31
CA LEU A 9 -31.85 3.31 63.73
C LEU A 9 -31.71 2.42 62.47
N LEU A 10 -31.39 3.05 61.34
CA LEU A 10 -30.96 2.37 60.13
C LEU A 10 -29.43 2.21 60.21
N VAL A 11 -28.97 0.97 60.29
CA VAL A 11 -27.56 0.64 60.10
C VAL A 11 -27.29 0.47 58.62
N GLN A 12 -26.56 1.39 58.01
CA GLN A 12 -26.07 1.27 56.64
C GLN A 12 -24.74 0.49 56.67
N SER A 13 -24.76 -0.75 56.17
CA SER A 13 -23.55 -1.53 55.91
C SER A 13 -22.88 -1.06 54.60
N PHE A 14 -21.74 -0.41 54.71
CA PHE A 14 -20.89 -0.13 53.54
C PHE A 14 -20.13 -1.39 53.14
N ILE A 15 -20.47 -2.01 52.02
CA ILE A 15 -19.65 -3.04 51.35
C ILE A 15 -18.61 -2.31 50.53
N GLY A 16 -17.38 -2.25 51.00
CA GLY A 16 -16.24 -1.75 50.21
C GLY A 16 -15.87 -2.74 49.11
N ILE A 17 -16.14 -2.41 47.86
CA ILE A 17 -15.62 -3.14 46.70
C ILE A 17 -14.21 -2.62 46.45
N THR A 18 -13.21 -3.41 46.86
CA THR A 18 -11.82 -3.18 46.47
C THR A 18 -11.64 -3.62 45.02
N ALA A 19 -11.63 -2.66 44.11
CA ALA A 19 -11.23 -2.87 42.71
C ALA A 19 -9.72 -3.14 42.65
N THR A 20 -9.32 -4.38 42.54
CA THR A 20 -7.94 -4.75 42.21
C THR A 20 -7.70 -4.43 40.74
N THR A 21 -7.04 -3.31 40.48
CA THR A 21 -6.50 -2.98 39.15
C THR A 21 -5.34 -3.94 38.86
N LEU A 22 -5.58 -4.96 38.06
CA LEU A 22 -4.54 -5.76 37.44
C LEU A 22 -3.76 -4.84 36.46
N TRP A 23 -2.67 -4.30 36.93
CA TRP A 23 -1.66 -3.69 36.07
C TRP A 23 -0.99 -4.84 35.32
N GLY A 24 -1.40 -5.05 34.07
CA GLY A 24 -0.66 -5.90 33.16
C GLY A 24 0.73 -5.31 33.00
N THR A 25 1.75 -5.98 33.51
CA THR A 25 3.15 -5.65 33.22
C THR A 25 3.33 -5.81 31.72
N ALA A 26 3.47 -4.69 31.00
CA ALA A 26 3.97 -4.70 29.63
C ALA A 26 5.37 -5.33 29.72
N LEU A 27 5.50 -6.58 29.24
CA LEU A 27 6.80 -7.20 29.09
C LEU A 27 7.61 -6.31 28.15
N ALA A 28 8.75 -5.83 28.61
CA ALA A 28 9.67 -5.07 27.77
C ALA A 28 10.01 -5.93 26.56
N ALA A 29 9.87 -5.38 25.34
CA ALA A 29 10.20 -6.08 24.12
C ALA A 29 11.67 -6.53 24.18
N ASN A 30 11.91 -7.83 24.00
CA ASN A 30 13.26 -8.37 23.99
C ASN A 30 13.89 -8.06 22.62
N THR A 31 14.96 -7.26 22.62
CA THR A 31 15.69 -6.94 21.38
C THR A 31 16.81 -7.94 21.17
N ILE A 32 16.76 -8.64 20.04
CA ILE A 32 17.64 -9.73 19.66
C ILE A 32 18.45 -9.32 18.44
N ARG A 33 19.77 -9.42 18.54
CA ARG A 33 20.68 -9.17 17.43
C ARG A 33 20.81 -10.39 16.55
N VAL A 34 20.69 -10.20 15.23
CA VAL A 34 20.86 -11.24 14.20
C VAL A 34 21.98 -10.84 13.26
N GLY A 35 22.92 -11.72 13.02
CA GLY A 35 24.03 -11.44 12.09
C GLY A 35 25.20 -12.40 12.29
N PRO A 36 26.17 -12.42 11.38
CA PRO A 36 27.24 -13.43 11.35
C PRO A 36 28.06 -13.52 12.63
N THR A 37 28.19 -12.39 13.36
CA THR A 37 28.99 -12.28 14.60
C THR A 37 28.16 -12.48 15.86
N ASN A 38 26.83 -12.56 15.76
CA ASN A 38 25.93 -12.70 16.90
C ASN A 38 25.64 -14.15 17.25
N ALA A 39 25.02 -14.41 18.41
CA ALA A 39 24.57 -15.74 18.79
C ALA A 39 23.56 -16.33 17.79
N ILE A 40 22.63 -15.50 17.30
CA ILE A 40 21.69 -15.82 16.22
C ILE A 40 22.30 -15.34 14.92
N LYS A 41 22.74 -16.29 14.09
CA LYS A 41 23.52 -16.01 12.88
C LYS A 41 22.67 -15.81 11.63
N THR A 42 21.48 -16.42 11.60
CA THR A 42 20.61 -16.45 10.41
C THR A 42 19.19 -16.02 10.77
N ILE A 43 18.45 -15.59 9.76
CA ILE A 43 17.04 -15.20 9.90
C ILE A 43 16.17 -16.43 10.18
N ALA A 44 16.49 -17.58 9.58
CA ALA A 44 15.82 -18.85 9.89
C ALA A 44 15.97 -19.25 11.37
N MET A 45 17.16 -19.07 11.97
CA MET A 45 17.36 -19.29 13.42
C MET A 45 16.54 -18.30 14.24
N ALA A 46 16.50 -17.02 13.84
CA ALA A 46 15.71 -16.01 14.54
C ALA A 46 14.22 -16.38 14.54
N ALA A 47 13.67 -16.76 13.39
CA ALA A 47 12.28 -17.18 13.26
C ALA A 47 11.96 -18.45 14.10
N ALA A 48 12.86 -19.43 14.11
CA ALA A 48 12.70 -20.67 14.88
C ALA A 48 12.72 -20.46 16.41
N THR A 49 13.40 -19.42 16.89
CA THR A 49 13.54 -19.11 18.32
C THR A 49 12.66 -17.95 18.79
N ALA A 50 11.92 -17.31 17.88
CA ALA A 50 11.07 -16.16 18.15
C ALA A 50 10.00 -16.44 19.21
N ARG A 51 9.70 -15.42 20.00
CA ARG A 51 8.59 -15.36 20.97
C ARG A 51 7.73 -14.16 20.65
N ASP A 52 6.49 -14.18 21.08
CA ASP A 52 5.58 -13.05 20.91
C ASP A 52 6.17 -11.76 21.54
N GLY A 53 6.14 -10.68 20.77
CA GLY A 53 6.66 -9.38 21.18
C GLY A 53 8.15 -9.15 20.91
N ASP A 54 8.89 -10.10 20.38
CA ASP A 54 10.33 -9.93 20.11
C ASP A 54 10.59 -8.91 19.01
N VAL A 55 11.70 -8.18 19.17
CA VAL A 55 12.28 -7.26 18.20
C VAL A 55 13.60 -7.84 17.70
N PHE A 56 13.71 -8.10 16.41
CA PHE A 56 14.94 -8.57 15.80
C PHE A 56 15.63 -7.42 15.06
N GLU A 57 16.84 -7.10 15.47
CA GLU A 57 17.73 -6.17 14.78
C GLU A 57 18.73 -6.96 13.94
N VAL A 58 18.52 -6.94 12.63
CA VAL A 58 19.31 -7.71 11.68
C VAL A 58 20.43 -6.83 11.12
N GLU A 59 21.67 -7.27 11.26
CA GLU A 59 22.85 -6.56 10.74
C GLU A 59 22.83 -6.52 9.21
N SER A 60 23.26 -5.37 8.65
CA SER A 60 23.37 -5.19 7.20
C SER A 60 24.24 -6.26 6.54
N GLY A 61 23.87 -6.70 5.36
CA GLY A 61 24.58 -7.71 4.61
C GLY A 61 23.69 -8.55 3.70
N ASP A 62 24.30 -9.57 3.09
CA ASP A 62 23.62 -10.52 2.20
C ASP A 62 23.26 -11.78 2.97
N TYR A 63 21.98 -12.13 2.95
CA TYR A 63 21.45 -13.37 3.50
C TYR A 63 20.92 -14.23 2.35
N ARG A 64 21.75 -15.17 1.90
CA ARG A 64 21.49 -16.04 0.74
C ARG A 64 20.80 -17.32 1.16
N GLY A 65 19.66 -17.64 0.53
CA GLY A 65 18.87 -18.83 0.85
C GLY A 65 18.31 -18.84 2.28
N ASP A 66 18.40 -17.74 3.00
CA ASP A 66 17.97 -17.62 4.40
C ASP A 66 16.47 -17.25 4.44
N VAL A 67 15.65 -18.26 4.18
CA VAL A 67 14.19 -18.13 4.12
C VAL A 67 13.56 -18.48 5.47
N ALA A 68 12.39 -17.89 5.79
CA ALA A 68 11.79 -18.04 7.11
C ALA A 68 10.27 -18.05 7.12
N VAL A 69 9.70 -18.78 8.08
CA VAL A 69 8.29 -18.70 8.47
C VAL A 69 8.19 -18.00 9.82
N TRP A 70 7.50 -16.87 9.84
CA TRP A 70 7.26 -16.07 11.06
C TRP A 70 5.84 -16.29 11.55
N ASN A 71 5.67 -17.02 12.62
CA ASN A 71 4.37 -17.45 13.15
C ASN A 71 4.04 -16.90 14.55
N LYS A 72 4.90 -16.03 15.10
CA LYS A 72 4.71 -15.37 16.38
C LYS A 72 4.06 -14.01 16.23
N ASP A 73 3.36 -13.58 17.27
CA ASP A 73 2.61 -12.34 17.27
C ASP A 73 3.47 -11.16 17.73
N ASN A 74 3.14 -9.95 17.24
CA ASN A 74 3.80 -8.69 17.62
C ASN A 74 5.31 -8.66 17.33
N ILE A 75 5.75 -9.27 16.23
CA ILE A 75 7.16 -9.32 15.84
C ILE A 75 7.54 -8.04 15.09
N THR A 76 8.69 -7.48 15.45
CA THR A 76 9.35 -6.42 14.70
C THR A 76 10.68 -6.91 14.13
N LEU A 77 10.86 -6.75 12.83
CA LEU A 77 12.07 -7.07 12.08
C LEU A 77 12.64 -5.77 11.54
N ARG A 78 13.84 -5.39 11.94
CA ARG A 78 14.48 -4.13 11.57
C ARG A 78 15.90 -4.36 11.09
N ALA A 79 16.24 -3.82 9.91
CA ALA A 79 17.61 -3.75 9.44
C ALA A 79 18.39 -2.68 10.23
N VAL A 80 19.61 -2.99 10.65
CA VAL A 80 20.49 -2.05 11.35
C VAL A 80 21.87 -1.99 10.71
N GLY A 81 22.49 -0.82 10.73
CA GLY A 81 23.81 -0.60 10.12
C GLY A 81 23.79 -0.47 8.61
N GLY A 82 22.61 -0.52 7.96
CA GLY A 82 22.44 -0.43 6.52
C GLY A 82 21.36 -1.37 5.99
N ARG A 83 21.36 -1.66 4.68
CA ARG A 83 20.38 -2.56 4.05
C ARG A 83 20.68 -4.02 4.35
N VAL A 84 19.63 -4.80 4.63
CA VAL A 84 19.68 -6.27 4.71
C VAL A 84 19.11 -6.81 3.41
N ARG A 85 19.93 -7.51 2.63
CA ARG A 85 19.54 -8.07 1.33
C ARG A 85 19.22 -9.55 1.46
N LEU A 86 17.98 -9.90 1.26
CA LEU A 86 17.46 -11.26 1.28
C LEU A 86 17.42 -11.79 -0.15
N LEU A 87 18.33 -12.67 -0.48
CA LEU A 87 18.47 -13.28 -1.79
C LEU A 87 17.90 -14.70 -1.70
N ALA A 88 16.84 -14.99 -2.44
CA ALA A 88 16.18 -16.31 -2.38
C ALA A 88 17.13 -17.47 -2.73
N ASP A 89 18.02 -17.27 -3.70
CA ASP A 89 19.06 -18.24 -4.12
C ASP A 89 18.49 -19.66 -4.33
N GLY A 90 17.30 -19.74 -4.95
CA GLY A 90 16.57 -20.98 -5.21
C GLY A 90 15.78 -21.54 -4.03
N MET A 91 15.85 -20.91 -2.85
CA MET A 91 15.12 -21.33 -1.65
C MET A 91 13.79 -20.59 -1.49
N ALA A 92 12.79 -21.27 -0.91
CA ALA A 92 11.51 -20.67 -0.57
C ALA A 92 10.94 -21.32 0.71
N ALA A 93 10.54 -20.50 1.67
CA ALA A 93 9.81 -20.96 2.84
C ALA A 93 8.43 -21.50 2.42
N GLU A 94 8.07 -22.69 2.90
CA GLU A 94 6.86 -23.44 2.54
C GLU A 94 6.62 -23.56 1.01
N GLY A 95 7.67 -23.44 0.18
CA GLY A 95 7.52 -23.40 -1.28
C GLY A 95 6.75 -22.17 -1.79
N LYS A 96 6.70 -21.08 -1.04
CA LYS A 96 5.87 -19.89 -1.34
C LYS A 96 6.65 -18.59 -1.47
N ALA A 97 7.60 -18.31 -0.56
CA ALA A 97 8.21 -16.99 -0.47
C ALA A 97 9.59 -17.00 0.21
N ILE A 98 10.32 -15.87 0.15
CA ILE A 98 11.47 -15.67 1.05
C ILE A 98 10.98 -15.66 2.50
N TRP A 99 9.95 -14.89 2.80
CA TRP A 99 9.29 -14.91 4.11
C TRP A 99 7.82 -15.22 4.01
N VAL A 100 7.35 -16.16 4.83
CA VAL A 100 5.93 -16.46 5.06
C VAL A 100 5.55 -15.93 6.42
N LEU A 101 4.57 -15.01 6.46
CA LEU A 101 4.15 -14.30 7.66
C LEU A 101 2.77 -14.79 8.11
N GLN A 102 2.71 -15.29 9.34
CA GLN A 102 1.52 -15.93 9.92
C GLN A 102 1.16 -15.36 11.30
N GLY A 103 1.93 -14.38 11.83
CA GLY A 103 1.66 -13.72 13.11
C GLY A 103 0.51 -12.71 13.02
N ALA A 104 -0.11 -12.39 14.17
CA ALA A 104 -1.25 -11.48 14.22
C ALA A 104 -0.85 -10.02 13.90
N ARG A 105 0.34 -9.60 14.28
CA ARG A 105 0.87 -8.25 13.98
C ARG A 105 2.37 -8.32 13.74
N MET A 106 2.80 -7.77 12.61
CA MET A 106 4.22 -7.79 12.25
C MET A 106 4.65 -6.48 11.61
N THR A 107 5.90 -6.08 11.88
CA THR A 107 6.55 -4.92 11.24
C THR A 107 7.86 -5.37 10.61
N VAL A 108 8.07 -4.97 9.34
CA VAL A 108 9.27 -5.27 8.55
C VAL A 108 9.85 -3.97 8.02
N GLU A 109 11.10 -3.64 8.39
CA GLU A 109 11.71 -2.35 8.08
C GLU A 109 13.14 -2.47 7.57
N GLY A 110 13.43 -1.92 6.39
CA GLY A 110 14.78 -1.74 5.87
C GLY A 110 15.35 -2.92 5.09
N PHE A 111 14.54 -3.85 4.63
CA PHE A 111 14.95 -5.07 3.91
C PHE A 111 14.78 -4.94 2.40
N ASP A 112 15.67 -5.64 1.66
CA ASP A 112 15.57 -5.88 0.23
C ASP A 112 15.30 -7.36 -0.04
N PHE A 113 14.23 -7.67 -0.76
CA PHE A 113 13.80 -9.03 -1.10
C PHE A 113 13.97 -9.27 -2.59
N SER A 114 14.75 -10.27 -2.99
CA SER A 114 14.94 -10.55 -4.40
C SER A 114 15.10 -12.04 -4.75
N GLY A 115 14.67 -12.38 -5.97
CA GLY A 115 14.91 -13.68 -6.57
C GLY A 115 13.95 -14.79 -6.15
N ALA A 116 12.83 -14.50 -5.48
CA ALA A 116 11.82 -15.49 -5.11
C ALA A 116 11.17 -16.12 -6.34
N GLN A 117 11.40 -17.41 -6.55
CA GLN A 117 10.84 -18.20 -7.63
C GLN A 117 10.40 -19.57 -7.12
N VAL A 118 9.20 -19.99 -7.50
CA VAL A 118 8.64 -21.30 -7.19
C VAL A 118 8.00 -21.92 -8.43
N PRO A 119 7.82 -23.25 -8.49
CA PRO A 119 7.25 -23.92 -9.67
C PRO A 119 5.88 -23.39 -10.10
N ASP A 120 5.02 -23.00 -9.15
CA ASP A 120 3.67 -22.46 -9.39
C ASP A 120 3.68 -21.02 -9.91
N ARG A 121 4.86 -20.41 -10.15
CA ARG A 121 5.05 -19.04 -10.66
C ARG A 121 4.45 -17.94 -9.79
N ASN A 122 4.28 -18.20 -8.49
CA ASN A 122 3.72 -17.26 -7.53
C ASN A 122 4.66 -16.96 -6.34
N GLY A 123 5.96 -17.26 -6.49
CA GLY A 123 6.98 -17.02 -5.48
C GLY A 123 7.07 -15.54 -5.11
N ALA A 124 7.00 -15.23 -3.81
CA ALA A 124 6.96 -13.87 -3.33
C ALA A 124 8.18 -13.48 -2.48
N GLY A 125 8.51 -12.19 -2.46
CA GLY A 125 9.41 -11.68 -1.43
C GLY A 125 8.82 -11.90 -0.05
N ILE A 126 7.55 -11.50 0.13
CA ILE A 126 6.74 -11.81 1.33
C ILE A 126 5.41 -12.45 0.92
N ARG A 127 5.06 -13.56 1.57
CA ARG A 127 3.73 -14.14 1.58
C ARG A 127 3.05 -13.81 2.90
N LEU A 128 1.98 -13.00 2.87
CA LEU A 128 1.15 -12.72 4.04
C LEU A 128 -0.04 -13.67 4.08
N GLU A 129 -0.10 -14.54 5.08
CA GLU A 129 -1.19 -15.52 5.24
C GLU A 129 -2.32 -14.98 6.13
N LYS A 130 -1.99 -14.20 7.15
CA LYS A 130 -2.96 -13.60 8.07
C LYS A 130 -2.37 -12.44 8.85
N GLY A 131 -3.22 -11.75 9.61
CA GLY A 131 -2.82 -10.70 10.55
C GLY A 131 -2.59 -9.34 9.88
N HIS A 132 -1.96 -8.46 10.62
CA HIS A 132 -1.64 -7.11 10.20
C HIS A 132 -0.14 -6.99 9.93
N LEU A 133 0.24 -6.69 8.70
CA LEU A 133 1.63 -6.44 8.30
C LEU A 133 1.86 -4.97 7.97
N THR A 134 2.87 -4.37 8.61
CA THR A 134 3.42 -3.08 8.22
C THR A 134 4.80 -3.26 7.59
N VAL A 135 4.97 -2.77 6.36
CA VAL A 135 6.22 -2.78 5.59
C VAL A 135 6.72 -1.36 5.42
N ARG A 136 7.95 -1.07 5.88
CA ARG A 136 8.54 0.27 5.82
C ARG A 136 9.92 0.25 5.19
N ASN A 137 10.18 1.17 4.28
CA ASN A 137 11.50 1.34 3.68
C ASN A 137 12.11 0.01 3.15
N CYS A 138 11.28 -0.82 2.51
CA CYS A 138 11.69 -2.09 1.92
C CYS A 138 11.76 -2.00 0.39
N THR A 139 12.51 -2.92 -0.23
CA THR A 139 12.59 -3.06 -1.68
C THR A 139 12.26 -4.50 -2.09
N PHE A 140 11.44 -4.64 -3.12
CA PHE A 140 11.05 -5.94 -3.68
C PHE A 140 11.36 -5.96 -5.17
N THR A 141 12.36 -6.75 -5.58
CA THR A 141 12.79 -6.77 -6.98
C THR A 141 13.05 -8.18 -7.47
N THR A 142 12.77 -8.42 -8.75
CA THR A 142 13.09 -9.70 -9.43
C THR A 142 12.48 -10.95 -8.79
N ASN A 143 11.40 -10.80 -8.03
CA ASN A 143 10.59 -11.93 -7.55
C ASN A 143 9.49 -12.25 -8.57
N GLN A 144 8.80 -13.38 -8.43
CA GLN A 144 7.57 -13.60 -9.18
C GLN A 144 6.45 -12.67 -8.68
N ASN A 145 6.33 -12.45 -7.36
CA ASN A 145 5.55 -11.36 -6.78
C ASN A 145 6.41 -10.60 -5.75
N GLY A 146 6.29 -9.29 -5.68
CA GLY A 146 6.94 -8.55 -4.59
C GLY A 146 6.36 -8.96 -3.25
N ILE A 147 5.08 -8.69 -3.04
CA ILE A 147 4.27 -9.21 -1.93
C ILE A 147 3.03 -9.90 -2.50
N LEU A 148 2.69 -11.05 -1.94
CA LEU A 148 1.46 -11.81 -2.23
C LEU A 148 0.72 -12.10 -0.94
N THR A 149 -0.58 -11.73 -0.84
CA THR A 149 -1.39 -12.10 0.32
C THR A 149 -2.32 -13.28 0.03
N ALA A 150 -2.64 -14.04 1.07
CA ALA A 150 -3.77 -14.96 1.03
C ALA A 150 -5.11 -14.19 1.05
N ASP A 151 -6.20 -14.86 0.73
CA ASP A 151 -7.54 -14.38 0.99
C ASP A 151 -7.86 -14.56 2.48
N ASN A 152 -7.91 -13.46 3.21
CA ASN A 152 -8.24 -13.43 4.63
C ASN A 152 -8.92 -12.09 4.97
N PRO A 153 -10.25 -12.05 5.13
CA PRO A 153 -10.99 -10.80 5.32
C PRO A 153 -10.70 -10.06 6.62
N ASN A 154 -9.87 -10.63 7.51
CA ASN A 154 -9.39 -9.96 8.73
C ASN A 154 -7.94 -9.49 8.62
N ALA A 155 -7.25 -9.78 7.50
CA ALA A 155 -5.89 -9.33 7.31
C ALA A 155 -5.83 -7.88 6.85
N GLU A 156 -4.73 -7.20 7.21
CA GLU A 156 -4.44 -5.84 6.77
C GLU A 156 -2.98 -5.74 6.32
N LEU A 157 -2.74 -4.92 5.30
CA LEU A 157 -1.40 -4.65 4.78
C LEU A 157 -1.18 -3.13 4.69
N GLU A 158 -0.17 -2.64 5.39
CA GLU A 158 0.31 -1.27 5.30
C GLU A 158 1.70 -1.23 4.66
N ILE A 159 1.89 -0.43 3.62
CA ILE A 159 3.16 -0.25 2.91
C ILE A 159 3.51 1.24 2.91
N VAL A 160 4.68 1.57 3.44
CA VAL A 160 5.17 2.95 3.54
C VAL A 160 6.57 3.06 2.97
N ASN A 161 6.79 4.05 2.11
CA ASN A 161 8.12 4.42 1.59
C ASN A 161 8.90 3.23 1.04
N SER A 162 8.23 2.35 0.28
CA SER A 162 8.81 1.10 -0.22
C SER A 162 8.83 1.07 -1.75
N GLU A 163 9.65 0.19 -2.32
CA GLU A 163 9.87 0.10 -3.75
C GLU A 163 9.56 -1.30 -4.27
N PHE A 164 8.87 -1.36 -5.40
CA PHE A 164 8.50 -2.60 -6.08
C PHE A 164 8.85 -2.46 -7.57
N GLY A 165 9.79 -3.27 -8.03
CA GLY A 165 10.21 -3.20 -9.42
C GLY A 165 10.69 -4.53 -9.98
N TYR A 166 10.53 -4.71 -11.29
CA TYR A 166 11.02 -5.88 -12.02
C TYR A 166 10.47 -7.22 -11.52
N ASN A 167 9.37 -7.23 -10.75
CA ASN A 167 8.70 -8.46 -10.38
C ASN A 167 7.75 -8.92 -11.48
N GLY A 168 7.37 -10.16 -11.44
CA GLY A 168 6.54 -10.83 -12.44
C GLY A 168 7.29 -12.01 -13.07
N HIS A 169 6.54 -13.08 -13.40
CA HIS A 169 7.04 -14.20 -14.18
C HIS A 169 7.03 -13.89 -15.69
N GLY A 170 6.21 -12.91 -16.11
CA GLY A 170 6.05 -12.54 -17.52
C GLY A 170 4.84 -13.17 -18.20
N ASP A 171 3.96 -13.82 -17.46
CA ASP A 171 2.73 -14.46 -17.94
C ASP A 171 1.45 -13.66 -17.60
N GLY A 172 1.60 -12.52 -16.95
CA GLY A 172 0.48 -11.65 -16.53
C GLY A 172 -0.25 -12.10 -15.27
N GLN A 173 0.17 -13.22 -14.63
CA GLN A 173 -0.47 -13.77 -13.44
C GLN A 173 0.22 -13.37 -12.13
N SER A 174 1.44 -12.89 -12.21
CA SER A 174 2.25 -12.41 -11.08
C SER A 174 2.58 -10.92 -11.22
N HIS A 175 2.69 -10.20 -10.09
CA HIS A 175 2.62 -8.74 -10.04
C HIS A 175 3.68 -8.13 -9.11
N ASN A 176 3.92 -6.82 -9.20
CA ASN A 176 4.74 -6.14 -8.18
C ASN A 176 4.08 -6.25 -6.80
N LEU A 177 2.79 -5.96 -6.70
CA LEU A 177 2.00 -6.18 -5.49
C LEU A 177 0.70 -6.90 -5.84
N TYR A 178 0.45 -8.04 -5.20
CA TYR A 178 -0.74 -8.84 -5.41
C TYR A 178 -1.47 -9.08 -4.07
N VAL A 179 -2.59 -8.41 -3.89
CA VAL A 179 -3.38 -8.46 -2.65
C VAL A 179 -4.69 -9.20 -2.91
N GLY A 180 -4.92 -10.26 -2.14
CA GLY A 180 -6.16 -11.04 -2.13
C GLY A 180 -7.32 -10.31 -1.42
N GLN A 181 -8.36 -11.05 -1.07
CA GLN A 181 -9.51 -10.51 -0.34
C GLN A 181 -9.16 -10.32 1.14
N ILE A 182 -8.59 -9.15 1.47
CA ILE A 182 -8.25 -8.74 2.84
C ILE A 182 -9.12 -7.56 3.29
N ALA A 183 -9.10 -7.22 4.59
CA ALA A 183 -9.86 -6.09 5.13
C ALA A 183 -9.38 -4.76 4.56
N ARG A 184 -8.07 -4.50 4.57
CA ARG A 184 -7.52 -3.21 4.20
C ARG A 184 -6.12 -3.31 3.58
N LEU A 185 -5.93 -2.52 2.52
CA LEU A 185 -4.63 -2.18 1.97
C LEU A 185 -4.39 -0.68 2.13
N THR A 186 -3.27 -0.28 2.71
CA THR A 186 -2.81 1.12 2.75
C THR A 186 -1.43 1.20 2.11
N VAL A 187 -1.25 2.10 1.13
CA VAL A 187 0.04 2.31 0.46
C VAL A 187 0.34 3.79 0.38
N THR A 188 1.46 4.20 0.95
CA THR A 188 1.85 5.62 1.01
C THR A 188 3.32 5.81 0.68
N GLY A 189 3.64 6.84 -0.11
CA GLY A 189 5.01 7.27 -0.40
C GLY A 189 5.86 6.24 -1.13
N SER A 190 5.24 5.29 -1.81
CA SER A 190 5.92 4.14 -2.40
C SER A 190 6.07 4.27 -3.92
N TYR A 191 7.03 3.53 -4.47
CA TYR A 191 7.37 3.55 -5.87
C TYR A 191 7.20 2.16 -6.49
N PHE A 192 6.38 2.08 -7.54
CA PHE A 192 6.09 0.86 -8.30
C PHE A 192 6.46 1.07 -9.76
N HIS A 193 7.24 0.14 -10.32
CA HIS A 193 7.71 0.25 -11.71
C HIS A 193 8.01 -1.11 -12.32
N HIS A 194 8.10 -1.17 -13.66
CA HIS A 194 8.59 -2.29 -14.46
C HIS A 194 8.05 -3.68 -14.02
N ALA A 195 6.75 -3.82 -13.81
CA ALA A 195 6.19 -5.16 -13.65
C ALA A 195 6.28 -5.93 -14.98
N LYS A 196 6.76 -7.17 -14.94
CA LYS A 196 6.91 -8.00 -16.14
C LYS A 196 5.55 -8.56 -16.56
N VAL A 197 4.85 -7.85 -17.46
CA VAL A 197 3.52 -8.16 -18.01
C VAL A 197 2.40 -8.18 -16.95
N GLY A 198 2.74 -8.31 -15.68
CA GLY A 198 1.81 -8.23 -14.54
C GLY A 198 1.33 -6.80 -14.28
N HIS A 199 0.76 -6.57 -13.10
CA HIS A 199 0.30 -5.23 -12.70
C HIS A 199 1.31 -4.59 -11.74
N LEU A 200 1.37 -3.25 -11.72
CA LEU A 200 2.13 -2.56 -10.69
C LEU A 200 1.48 -2.78 -9.32
N LEU A 201 0.15 -2.62 -9.24
CA LEU A 201 -0.61 -2.92 -8.02
C LEU A 201 -1.96 -3.55 -8.38
N LYS A 202 -2.21 -4.76 -7.89
CA LYS A 202 -3.49 -5.46 -7.96
C LYS A 202 -4.02 -5.74 -6.56
N SER A 203 -5.24 -5.29 -6.25
CA SER A 203 -5.82 -5.47 -4.92
C SER A 203 -7.31 -5.83 -4.96
N ARG A 204 -7.66 -6.87 -4.18
CA ARG A 204 -9.04 -7.27 -3.91
C ARG A 204 -9.49 -6.92 -2.49
N ALA A 205 -8.76 -6.03 -1.79
CA ALA A 205 -9.11 -5.61 -0.43
C ALA A 205 -10.46 -4.90 -0.36
N ALA A 206 -11.16 -5.05 0.78
CA ALA A 206 -12.43 -4.35 1.02
C ALA A 206 -12.25 -2.82 1.06
N VAL A 207 -11.13 -2.36 1.60
CA VAL A 207 -10.74 -0.95 1.62
C VAL A 207 -9.32 -0.81 1.09
N ASN A 208 -9.13 0.07 0.12
CA ASN A 208 -7.86 0.41 -0.50
C ASN A 208 -7.58 1.91 -0.29
N ASP A 209 -6.51 2.26 0.41
CA ASP A 209 -6.08 3.64 0.62
C ASP A 209 -4.70 3.86 -0.01
N ILE A 210 -4.70 4.36 -1.24
CA ILE A 210 -3.53 4.50 -2.11
C ILE A 210 -3.22 5.98 -2.28
N ARG A 211 -2.25 6.50 -1.51
CA ARG A 211 -2.00 7.94 -1.47
C ARG A 211 -0.54 8.30 -1.69
N TYR A 212 -0.31 9.34 -2.48
CA TYR A 212 1.02 9.94 -2.64
C TYR A 212 2.08 8.93 -3.07
N ASN A 213 1.72 8.08 -4.04
CA ASN A 213 2.63 7.09 -4.61
C ASN A 213 3.02 7.47 -6.03
N ARG A 214 4.07 6.83 -6.51
CA ARG A 214 4.44 6.80 -7.92
C ARG A 214 4.24 5.37 -8.43
N LEU A 215 3.28 5.18 -9.32
CA LEU A 215 3.01 3.93 -10.03
C LEU A 215 3.28 4.19 -11.51
N THR A 216 4.55 4.10 -11.90
CA THR A 216 5.00 4.49 -13.24
C THR A 216 5.78 3.34 -13.84
N ASP A 217 5.27 2.79 -14.95
CA ASP A 217 5.91 1.63 -15.58
C ASP A 217 7.21 1.98 -16.30
N GLU A 218 7.53 3.27 -16.35
CA GLU A 218 8.79 3.82 -16.89
C GLU A 218 9.00 3.51 -18.39
N THR A 219 10.13 3.94 -18.92
CA THR A 219 10.50 3.64 -20.30
C THR A 219 10.85 2.17 -20.47
N GLY A 220 10.14 1.50 -21.39
CA GLY A 220 10.34 0.07 -21.66
C GLY A 220 9.61 -0.87 -20.73
N GLY A 221 8.84 -0.36 -19.80
CA GLY A 221 7.97 -1.17 -18.94
C GLY A 221 6.85 -1.85 -19.73
N THR A 222 6.39 -2.98 -19.23
CA THR A 222 5.39 -3.85 -19.87
C THR A 222 4.21 -4.19 -18.96
N ALA A 223 4.02 -3.43 -17.88
CA ALA A 223 2.91 -3.65 -16.96
C ALA A 223 1.57 -3.62 -17.71
N SER A 224 0.67 -4.54 -17.33
CA SER A 224 -0.66 -4.64 -17.94
C SER A 224 -1.60 -3.55 -17.41
N TYR A 225 -1.70 -3.42 -16.08
CA TYR A 225 -2.37 -2.30 -15.42
C TYR A 225 -1.41 -1.66 -14.43
N GLU A 226 -1.45 -0.35 -14.30
CA GLU A 226 -0.74 0.34 -13.22
C GLU A 226 -1.47 0.14 -11.90
N LEU A 227 -2.82 0.12 -11.93
CA LEU A 227 -3.65 -0.04 -10.73
C LEU A 227 -4.94 -0.81 -11.06
N GLU A 228 -5.19 -1.90 -10.34
CA GLU A 228 -6.39 -2.70 -10.52
C GLU A 228 -7.06 -3.06 -9.19
N PHE A 229 -8.40 -2.85 -9.12
CA PHE A 229 -9.27 -3.27 -8.04
C PHE A 229 -10.36 -4.22 -8.59
N PRO A 230 -10.01 -5.47 -8.93
CA PRO A 230 -10.90 -6.33 -9.73
C PRO A 230 -12.16 -6.75 -8.98
N ALA A 231 -12.12 -6.82 -7.64
CA ALA A 231 -13.26 -7.20 -6.79
C ALA A 231 -14.10 -6.00 -6.30
N GLY A 232 -13.77 -4.77 -6.72
CA GLY A 232 -14.37 -3.55 -6.20
C GLY A 232 -13.86 -3.17 -4.81
N GLY A 233 -14.75 -2.88 -3.87
CA GLY A 233 -14.45 -2.36 -2.53
C GLY A 233 -14.39 -0.83 -2.50
N VAL A 234 -13.99 -0.24 -1.38
CA VAL A 234 -13.81 1.22 -1.29
C VAL A 234 -12.37 1.56 -1.62
N ALA A 235 -12.14 2.34 -2.67
CA ALA A 235 -10.80 2.72 -3.11
C ALA A 235 -10.61 4.25 -3.07
N TYR A 236 -9.67 4.71 -2.25
CA TYR A 236 -9.16 6.07 -2.21
C TYR A 236 -7.85 6.13 -2.98
N VAL A 237 -7.85 6.74 -4.14
CA VAL A 237 -6.68 6.94 -5.01
C VAL A 237 -6.41 8.44 -5.07
N VAL A 238 -5.49 8.92 -4.22
CA VAL A 238 -5.33 10.36 -3.95
C VAL A 238 -3.89 10.82 -4.09
N GLY A 239 -3.65 11.81 -4.93
CA GLY A 239 -2.34 12.45 -5.06
C GLY A 239 -1.25 11.55 -5.61
N ASN A 240 -1.60 10.55 -6.45
CA ASN A 240 -0.62 9.64 -7.04
C ASN A 240 -0.20 10.11 -8.45
N ILE A 241 1.01 9.76 -8.84
CA ILE A 241 1.47 9.79 -10.22
C ILE A 241 1.30 8.39 -10.78
N ILE A 242 0.48 8.24 -11.83
CA ILE A 242 0.17 6.93 -12.43
C ILE A 242 0.46 7.03 -13.92
N GLN A 243 1.46 6.29 -14.41
CA GLN A 243 1.93 6.39 -15.78
C GLN A 243 2.03 5.04 -16.44
N GLN A 244 1.40 4.92 -17.58
CA GLN A 244 1.46 3.75 -18.45
C GLN A 244 2.56 3.92 -19.50
N SER A 245 3.38 2.86 -19.69
CA SER A 245 4.42 2.81 -20.71
C SER A 245 3.86 2.73 -22.12
N SER A 246 4.62 3.20 -23.10
CA SER A 246 4.32 3.02 -24.53
C SER A 246 4.40 1.55 -24.98
N GLN A 247 5.06 0.68 -24.21
CA GLN A 247 5.29 -0.73 -24.56
C GLN A 247 4.19 -1.66 -24.03
N THR A 248 3.28 -1.19 -23.18
CA THR A 248 2.20 -2.04 -22.66
C THR A 248 1.22 -2.45 -23.75
N GLY A 249 0.78 -3.71 -23.71
CA GLY A 249 -0.26 -4.22 -24.60
C GLY A 249 -1.69 -3.87 -24.17
N ASN A 250 -1.90 -3.47 -22.91
CA ASN A 250 -3.20 -3.15 -22.35
C ASN A 250 -3.56 -1.67 -22.56
N PRO A 251 -4.76 -1.33 -23.09
CA PRO A 251 -5.17 0.06 -23.27
C PRO A 251 -5.72 0.74 -21.99
N HIS A 252 -5.77 0.07 -20.85
CA HIS A 252 -6.37 0.59 -19.64
C HIS A 252 -5.31 0.86 -18.57
N VAL A 253 -5.26 2.10 -18.07
CA VAL A 253 -4.34 2.51 -16.99
C VAL A 253 -4.82 1.99 -15.63
N ILE A 254 -6.11 2.26 -15.31
CA ILE A 254 -6.76 1.85 -14.08
C ILE A 254 -7.98 0.99 -14.39
N SER A 255 -8.19 -0.09 -13.63
CA SER A 255 -9.37 -0.97 -13.75
C SER A 255 -10.05 -1.16 -12.40
N TYR A 256 -11.39 -1.16 -12.39
CA TYR A 256 -12.20 -1.32 -11.20
C TYR A 256 -13.40 -2.24 -11.46
N GLY A 257 -13.55 -3.30 -10.64
CA GLY A 257 -14.71 -4.20 -10.64
C GLY A 257 -14.73 -5.25 -11.75
N VAL A 258 -13.63 -5.53 -12.45
CA VAL A 258 -13.60 -6.42 -13.63
C VAL A 258 -13.92 -7.89 -13.31
N GLU A 259 -13.68 -8.34 -12.07
CA GLU A 259 -14.07 -9.68 -11.58
C GLU A 259 -15.45 -9.69 -10.88
N GLY A 260 -16.20 -8.57 -11.00
CA GLY A 260 -17.46 -8.32 -10.30
C GLY A 260 -17.25 -7.80 -8.88
N TYR A 261 -18.27 -7.13 -8.36
CA TYR A 261 -18.23 -6.53 -7.02
C TYR A 261 -18.45 -7.60 -5.95
N LYS A 262 -17.45 -7.77 -5.08
CA LYS A 262 -17.45 -8.80 -4.01
C LYS A 262 -17.72 -8.22 -2.63
N TRP A 263 -17.66 -6.90 -2.48
CA TRP A 263 -17.82 -6.22 -1.20
C TRP A 263 -19.18 -5.52 -1.09
N PRO A 264 -19.75 -5.36 0.12
CA PRO A 264 -21.05 -4.70 0.31
C PRO A 264 -21.05 -3.22 -0.08
N LYS A 265 -19.88 -2.53 0.03
CA LYS A 265 -19.71 -1.13 -0.33
C LYS A 265 -18.67 -1.02 -1.42
N ASN A 266 -19.05 -0.42 -2.55
CA ASN A 266 -18.17 -0.21 -3.69
C ASN A 266 -18.13 1.27 -4.04
N ALA A 267 -16.94 1.86 -3.95
CA ALA A 267 -16.75 3.27 -4.27
C ALA A 267 -15.30 3.52 -4.72
N LEU A 268 -15.14 4.34 -5.75
CA LEU A 268 -13.83 4.77 -6.23
C LEU A 268 -13.73 6.29 -6.14
N TYR A 269 -12.75 6.78 -5.41
CA TYR A 269 -12.41 8.19 -5.25
C TYR A 269 -11.04 8.44 -5.89
N LEU A 270 -11.03 9.00 -7.09
CA LEU A 270 -9.84 9.32 -7.90
C LEU A 270 -9.58 10.82 -7.83
N ILE A 271 -8.74 11.26 -6.90
CA ILE A 271 -8.67 12.67 -6.51
C ILE A 271 -7.24 13.21 -6.64
N ASN A 272 -7.09 14.33 -7.35
CA ASN A 272 -5.79 15.00 -7.50
C ASN A 272 -4.65 14.07 -7.97
N ASN A 273 -4.92 13.14 -8.89
CA ASN A 273 -3.86 12.33 -9.48
C ASN A 273 -3.35 12.95 -10.79
N THR A 274 -2.14 12.62 -11.17
CA THR A 274 -1.61 12.85 -12.51
C THR A 274 -1.56 11.51 -13.22
N LEU A 275 -2.46 11.35 -14.22
CA LEU A 275 -2.60 10.14 -15.02
C LEU A 275 -1.94 10.36 -16.38
N VAL A 276 -1.00 9.50 -16.72
CA VAL A 276 -0.17 9.65 -17.92
C VAL A 276 -0.26 8.38 -18.76
N ASP A 277 -0.60 8.53 -20.03
CA ASP A 277 -0.56 7.43 -21.00
C ASP A 277 0.43 7.76 -22.13
N ASN A 278 1.54 7.03 -22.14
CA ASN A 278 2.59 7.16 -23.16
C ASN A 278 2.29 6.35 -24.43
N ARG A 279 1.17 5.60 -24.48
CA ARG A 279 0.82 4.82 -25.66
C ARG A 279 0.47 5.75 -26.84
N PRO A 280 1.03 5.49 -28.03
CA PRO A 280 0.82 6.39 -29.20
C PRO A 280 -0.64 6.44 -29.65
N ASN A 281 -1.38 5.36 -29.46
CA ASN A 281 -2.81 5.28 -29.84
C ASN A 281 -3.76 5.67 -28.70
N GLY A 282 -3.23 5.95 -27.49
CA GLY A 282 -4.02 6.17 -26.30
C GLY A 282 -4.78 4.93 -25.82
N GLY A 283 -5.81 5.15 -25.04
CA GLY A 283 -6.65 4.11 -24.43
C GLY A 283 -7.67 4.71 -23.48
N VAL A 284 -7.72 4.17 -22.26
CA VAL A 284 -8.67 4.55 -21.23
C VAL A 284 -7.94 4.76 -19.90
N PHE A 285 -8.05 5.95 -19.32
CA PHE A 285 -7.46 6.20 -18.00
C PHE A 285 -8.13 5.40 -16.89
N LEU A 286 -9.46 5.24 -16.97
CA LEU A 286 -10.23 4.53 -15.96
C LEU A 286 -11.31 3.66 -16.64
N ARG A 287 -11.25 2.36 -16.40
CA ARG A 287 -12.31 1.40 -16.71
C ARG A 287 -13.05 1.02 -15.44
N VAL A 288 -14.36 1.26 -15.40
CA VAL A 288 -15.24 0.82 -14.31
C VAL A 288 -16.23 -0.20 -14.88
N SER A 289 -16.32 -1.37 -14.27
CA SER A 289 -17.29 -2.39 -14.69
C SER A 289 -18.71 -1.99 -14.28
N PRO A 290 -19.74 -2.37 -15.06
CA PRO A 290 -21.13 -2.12 -14.68
C PRO A 290 -21.49 -2.74 -13.32
N GLY A 291 -22.31 -2.02 -12.56
CA GLY A 291 -22.78 -2.48 -11.23
C GLY A 291 -23.12 -1.32 -10.30
N GLU A 292 -23.44 -1.65 -9.07
CA GLU A 292 -23.74 -0.65 -8.04
C GLU A 292 -22.42 -0.12 -7.44
N VAL A 293 -21.99 1.05 -7.93
CA VAL A 293 -20.74 1.67 -7.54
C VAL A 293 -20.87 3.18 -7.52
N THR A 294 -20.23 3.84 -6.54
CA THR A 294 -20.04 5.29 -6.52
C THR A 294 -18.68 5.62 -7.12
N VAL A 295 -18.64 6.47 -8.14
CA VAL A 295 -17.38 6.96 -8.74
C VAL A 295 -17.31 8.47 -8.54
N ARG A 296 -16.18 8.96 -8.03
CA ARG A 296 -15.85 10.38 -7.97
C ARG A 296 -14.42 10.59 -8.45
N ALA A 297 -14.26 11.27 -9.59
CA ALA A 297 -12.98 11.64 -10.17
C ALA A 297 -12.88 13.17 -10.24
N VAL A 298 -12.03 13.77 -9.41
CA VAL A 298 -11.96 15.24 -9.25
C VAL A 298 -10.52 15.72 -9.21
N ASN A 299 -10.24 16.85 -9.88
CA ASN A 299 -8.94 17.51 -9.90
C ASN A 299 -7.80 16.67 -10.51
N ASN A 300 -8.07 15.74 -11.39
CA ASN A 300 -7.00 14.97 -12.01
C ASN A 300 -6.42 15.69 -13.24
N LEU A 301 -5.12 15.52 -13.46
CA LEU A 301 -4.47 15.86 -14.73
C LEU A 301 -4.39 14.61 -15.60
N LEU A 302 -4.76 14.75 -16.85
CA LEU A 302 -4.88 13.67 -17.84
C LEU A 302 -3.93 13.97 -18.99
N VAL A 303 -2.86 13.18 -19.13
CA VAL A 303 -1.76 13.42 -20.06
C VAL A 303 -1.69 12.31 -21.10
N GLY A 304 -1.68 12.67 -22.37
CA GLY A 304 -1.69 11.73 -23.50
C GLY A 304 -3.04 11.63 -24.17
N ARG A 305 -3.25 10.55 -24.94
CA ARG A 305 -4.43 10.38 -25.81
C ARG A 305 -5.56 9.54 -25.19
N SER A 306 -5.38 9.04 -23.99
CA SER A 306 -6.41 8.26 -23.28
C SER A 306 -7.60 9.10 -22.85
N LYS A 307 -8.73 8.44 -22.61
CA LYS A 307 -9.99 9.08 -22.22
C LYS A 307 -10.43 8.65 -20.83
N LEU A 308 -11.02 9.58 -20.08
CA LEU A 308 -11.67 9.33 -18.80
C LEU A 308 -13.19 9.15 -18.94
N ASP A 309 -13.80 9.72 -19.95
CA ASP A 309 -15.24 9.74 -20.24
C ASP A 309 -15.87 8.36 -20.50
N SER A 310 -15.03 7.35 -20.73
CA SER A 310 -15.46 5.95 -20.91
C SER A 310 -15.66 5.18 -19.60
N ALA A 311 -15.45 5.80 -18.44
CA ALA A 311 -15.53 5.14 -17.14
C ALA A 311 -16.98 4.83 -16.68
N GLY A 312 -18.00 5.43 -17.33
CA GLY A 312 -19.41 5.24 -16.97
C GLY A 312 -19.96 6.33 -16.04
N PRO A 313 -21.13 6.12 -15.41
CA PRO A 313 -21.77 7.10 -14.54
C PRO A 313 -20.90 7.47 -13.32
N GLY A 314 -20.89 8.76 -12.94
CA GLY A 314 -20.11 9.23 -11.79
C GLY A 314 -20.04 10.76 -11.72
N ASP A 315 -19.27 11.24 -10.72
CA ASP A 315 -18.93 12.64 -10.56
C ASP A 315 -17.52 12.90 -11.10
N TYR A 316 -17.43 13.47 -12.31
CA TYR A 316 -16.18 13.69 -13.06
C TYR A 316 -15.88 15.18 -13.20
N ARG A 317 -15.75 15.90 -12.10
CA ARG A 317 -15.55 17.36 -12.12
C ARG A 317 -14.09 17.76 -12.12
N ASN A 318 -13.77 18.85 -12.81
CA ASN A 318 -12.48 19.52 -12.72
C ASN A 318 -11.27 18.62 -13.07
N ASN A 319 -11.45 17.73 -14.06
CA ASN A 319 -10.35 16.94 -14.62
C ASN A 319 -9.89 17.63 -15.92
N PHE A 320 -8.59 17.73 -16.13
CA PHE A 320 -8.02 18.51 -17.22
C PHE A 320 -7.16 17.63 -18.13
N ASN A 321 -7.51 17.60 -19.42
CA ASN A 321 -6.58 17.11 -20.43
C ASN A 321 -5.49 18.16 -20.62
N VAL A 322 -4.23 17.76 -20.48
CA VAL A 322 -3.08 18.65 -20.54
C VAL A 322 -2.01 18.11 -21.48
N ASP A 323 -1.31 19.01 -22.13
CA ASP A 323 -0.18 18.68 -22.98
C ASP A 323 1.11 18.51 -22.15
N TRP A 324 2.09 17.84 -22.70
CA TRP A 324 3.38 17.58 -22.05
C TRP A 324 4.15 18.83 -21.68
N ASP A 325 3.95 19.91 -22.42
CA ASP A 325 4.61 21.21 -22.21
C ASP A 325 4.02 21.99 -21.03
N GLU A 326 2.93 21.53 -20.42
CA GLU A 326 2.37 22.12 -19.19
C GLU A 326 3.27 21.84 -17.96
N PHE A 327 4.14 20.84 -18.04
CA PHE A 327 4.98 20.41 -16.94
C PHE A 327 6.41 20.93 -17.01
N GLU A 328 7.08 20.99 -15.87
CA GLU A 328 8.47 21.47 -15.75
C GLU A 328 9.44 20.64 -16.60
N LEU A 329 9.35 19.30 -16.54
CA LEU A 329 10.22 18.43 -17.32
C LEU A 329 9.58 17.04 -17.52
N ALA A 330 8.50 16.99 -18.29
CA ALA A 330 7.76 15.75 -18.55
C ALA A 330 8.63 14.62 -19.14
N ALA A 331 9.65 14.94 -19.93
CA ALA A 331 10.61 13.97 -20.48
C ALA A 331 11.48 13.26 -19.42
N ARG A 332 11.52 13.78 -18.20
CA ARG A 332 12.10 13.13 -17.01
C ARG A 332 11.06 12.83 -15.95
N GLU A 333 9.81 12.76 -16.38
CA GLU A 333 8.66 12.45 -15.52
C GLU A 333 8.51 13.38 -14.32
N ASP A 334 8.98 14.62 -14.46
CA ASP A 334 8.70 15.72 -13.52
C ASP A 334 7.39 16.38 -13.93
N TYR A 335 6.29 15.90 -13.37
CA TYR A 335 4.94 16.36 -13.64
C TYR A 335 4.48 17.51 -12.75
N ARG A 336 5.39 18.34 -12.27
CA ARG A 336 5.03 19.61 -11.63
C ARG A 336 4.59 20.60 -12.68
N LEU A 337 3.49 21.29 -12.39
CA LEU A 337 3.03 22.35 -13.29
C LEU A 337 4.05 23.49 -13.36
N LYS A 338 4.26 24.02 -14.54
CA LYS A 338 5.09 25.23 -14.72
C LYS A 338 4.50 26.42 -13.97
N ARG A 339 5.35 27.35 -13.53
CA ARG A 339 4.93 28.56 -12.78
C ARG A 339 3.94 29.46 -13.54
N GLN A 340 3.93 29.40 -14.87
CA GLN A 340 2.99 30.14 -15.73
C GLN A 340 1.74 29.37 -16.09
N SER A 341 1.57 28.14 -15.57
CA SER A 341 0.39 27.33 -15.87
C SER A 341 -0.90 28.01 -15.43
N LYS A 342 -1.89 28.01 -16.32
CA LYS A 342 -3.24 28.53 -16.01
C LYS A 342 -4.02 27.64 -15.05
N LEU A 343 -3.51 26.45 -14.75
CA LEU A 343 -4.12 25.47 -13.82
C LEU A 343 -3.75 25.74 -12.37
N LEU A 344 -2.79 26.65 -12.12
CA LEU A 344 -2.43 27.02 -10.75
C LEU A 344 -3.64 27.62 -10.01
N GLY A 345 -3.91 27.12 -8.81
CA GLY A 345 -5.05 27.55 -8.00
C GLY A 345 -6.41 27.06 -8.47
N LYS A 346 -6.47 26.12 -9.43
CA LYS A 346 -7.74 25.66 -10.01
C LYS A 346 -8.30 24.39 -9.39
N ALA A 347 -7.68 23.82 -8.36
CA ALA A 347 -8.31 22.72 -7.64
C ALA A 347 -9.59 23.18 -6.94
N ILE A 348 -10.62 22.37 -7.00
CA ILE A 348 -11.88 22.55 -6.27
C ILE A 348 -11.96 21.60 -5.08
N ASP A 349 -12.83 21.88 -4.14
CA ASP A 349 -13.08 20.97 -3.02
C ASP A 349 -13.68 19.64 -3.53
N ALA A 350 -12.98 18.55 -3.30
CA ALA A 350 -13.42 17.19 -3.66
C ALA A 350 -14.45 16.63 -2.65
N GLY A 351 -14.70 17.35 -1.54
CA GLY A 351 -15.68 17.00 -0.52
C GLY A 351 -15.13 16.04 0.54
N LEU A 352 -16.07 15.51 1.33
CA LEU A 352 -15.81 14.59 2.43
C LEU A 352 -16.41 13.21 2.12
N VAL A 353 -15.83 12.17 2.72
CA VAL A 353 -16.40 10.82 2.81
C VAL A 353 -16.22 10.31 4.23
N ASP A 354 -17.30 9.90 4.86
CA ASP A 354 -17.32 9.45 6.26
C ASP A 354 -16.62 10.47 7.22
N GLY A 355 -16.76 11.78 6.95
CA GLY A 355 -16.16 12.88 7.71
C GLY A 355 -14.69 13.19 7.37
N LEU A 356 -14.04 12.41 6.52
CA LEU A 356 -12.65 12.63 6.12
C LEU A 356 -12.56 13.41 4.81
N SER A 357 -11.67 14.40 4.74
CA SER A 357 -11.41 15.17 3.52
C SER A 357 -10.76 14.28 2.46
N LEU A 358 -11.26 14.41 1.23
CA LEU A 358 -10.65 13.79 0.06
C LEU A 358 -9.49 14.64 -0.51
N MET A 359 -9.36 15.91 -0.11
CA MET A 359 -8.29 16.78 -0.60
C MET A 359 -6.93 16.31 -0.07
N PRO A 360 -5.89 16.25 -0.94
CA PRO A 360 -4.53 15.94 -0.50
C PRO A 360 -4.01 16.95 0.53
N ASP A 361 -3.30 16.45 1.53
CA ASP A 361 -2.52 17.24 2.50
C ASP A 361 -1.01 17.03 2.37
N SER A 362 -0.61 16.20 1.44
CA SER A 362 0.76 15.81 1.18
C SER A 362 0.98 15.58 -0.32
N GLU A 363 2.23 15.42 -0.73
CA GLU A 363 2.63 15.02 -2.08
C GLU A 363 3.77 14.02 -2.07
N TYR A 364 3.86 13.22 -3.13
CA TYR A 364 4.96 12.28 -3.35
C TYR A 364 6.27 13.01 -3.63
N ARG A 365 7.35 12.52 -3.06
CA ARG A 365 8.72 12.92 -3.36
C ARG A 365 9.55 11.71 -3.77
N HIS A 366 10.08 11.75 -5.00
CA HIS A 366 10.93 10.67 -5.50
C HIS A 366 12.25 10.56 -4.70
N PRO A 367 12.79 9.34 -4.41
CA PRO A 367 12.33 8.05 -4.94
C PRO A 367 11.17 7.40 -4.14
N ARG A 368 10.94 7.68 -2.87
CA ARG A 368 9.92 7.03 -2.04
C ARG A 368 9.75 7.73 -0.70
N GLU A 369 9.30 8.97 -0.79
CA GLU A 369 9.01 9.80 0.39
C GLU A 369 7.69 10.54 0.19
N VAL A 370 7.18 11.10 1.28
CA VAL A 370 6.03 12.01 1.29
C VAL A 370 6.42 13.30 1.95
N THR A 371 6.05 14.42 1.33
CA THR A 371 6.20 15.74 1.91
C THR A 371 4.83 16.32 2.23
N ARG A 372 4.65 16.77 3.47
CA ARG A 372 3.40 17.42 3.90
C ARG A 372 3.29 18.81 3.30
N LEU A 373 2.09 19.15 2.80
CA LEU A 373 1.78 20.47 2.27
C LEU A 373 1.59 21.51 3.41
N LYS A 374 1.87 22.78 3.11
CA LYS A 374 1.57 23.90 4.03
C LYS A 374 0.08 24.31 3.96
N GLY A 375 -0.82 23.37 3.85
CA GLY A 375 -2.24 23.59 3.69
C GLY A 375 -2.88 22.52 2.81
N LYS A 376 -4.03 22.83 2.20
CA LYS A 376 -4.71 21.96 1.24
C LYS A 376 -4.04 22.08 -0.14
N ALA A 377 -4.19 21.04 -0.97
CA ALA A 377 -3.84 21.11 -2.39
C ALA A 377 -4.61 22.23 -3.08
N LEU A 378 -3.88 23.06 -3.81
CA LEU A 378 -4.43 24.23 -4.53
C LEU A 378 -4.52 24.00 -6.04
N HIS A 379 -3.76 23.05 -6.56
CA HIS A 379 -3.66 22.76 -7.99
C HIS A 379 -4.25 21.38 -8.30
N PRO A 380 -4.86 21.16 -9.48
CA PRO A 380 -5.17 19.82 -9.94
C PRO A 380 -3.87 19.02 -10.13
N GLY A 381 -3.99 17.69 -10.09
CA GLY A 381 -2.84 16.78 -10.19
C GLY A 381 -2.17 16.46 -8.86
N ALA A 382 -1.18 15.55 -8.92
CA ALA A 382 -0.53 14.95 -7.76
C ALA A 382 0.45 15.87 -7.04
N LEU A 383 1.16 16.72 -7.80
CA LEU A 383 2.24 17.54 -7.27
C LEU A 383 1.80 19.00 -7.09
N GLN A 384 2.13 19.56 -5.94
CA GLN A 384 1.69 20.89 -5.52
C GLN A 384 2.85 21.87 -5.37
N SER A 385 4.07 21.36 -5.22
CA SER A 385 5.29 22.16 -5.06
C SER A 385 5.87 22.63 -6.39
N PHE A 386 6.61 23.73 -6.34
CA PHE A 386 7.47 24.22 -7.43
C PHE A 386 8.94 23.88 -7.12
N LYS A 387 9.76 23.82 -8.18
CA LYS A 387 11.23 23.81 -8.03
C LYS A 387 11.74 25.13 -7.53
#